data_9aad04fb7907e937e1c4e08516479d14
#
_entry.id   9aad04fb7907e937e1c4e08516479d14
#
_cell.length_a   1.000
_cell.length_b   1.000
_cell.length_c   1.000
_cell.angle_alpha   90.00
_cell.angle_beta   90.00
_cell.angle_gamma   90.00
#
_symmetry.space_group_name_H-M   'P 1'
#
loop_
_entity.id
_entity.type
_entity.pdbx_description
1 polymer ?
#
loop_
_entity_poly.entity_id
_entity_poly.type
_entity_poly.pdbx_seq_one_letter_code
_entity_poly.pdbx_strand_id
1 'polypeptide(L)'
;MPAPPRIHGKRGVHDSRFLRVEEVDLEFSNGERRTYERLTGSGLGAVIIVPMRDDDTVLLVREYGVGLDRYELGLPKGRLDRDETVEQGANRELKEEVGFGARHLKILTTLSLSPAYMTHMAHVVLAQELYPERLPGDEPEPLEVVPWKLSELHTL
;
A
#
# COMPACT_ATOMS: atom_id res chain seq x y z
N MET A 1 -22.04 -0.91 20.31
CA MET A 1 -21.86 -0.95 18.84
C MET A 1 -22.79 -2.01 18.27
N PRO A 2 -23.40 -1.82 17.10
CA PRO A 2 -24.20 -2.89 16.47
C PRO A 2 -23.30 -4.09 16.15
N ALA A 3 -23.89 -5.28 16.18
CA ALA A 3 -23.19 -6.50 15.77
C ALA A 3 -22.84 -6.44 14.28
N PRO A 4 -21.69 -7.01 13.85
CA PRO A 4 -21.36 -7.08 12.44
C PRO A 4 -22.43 -7.87 11.66
N PRO A 5 -22.68 -7.53 10.39
CA PRO A 5 -23.68 -8.24 9.60
C PRO A 5 -23.26 -9.69 9.35
N ARG A 6 -24.25 -10.56 9.23
CA ARG A 6 -24.06 -11.97 8.88
C ARG A 6 -23.80 -12.08 7.38
N ILE A 7 -22.75 -12.79 7.00
CA ILE A 7 -22.45 -13.12 5.60
C ILE A 7 -23.21 -14.39 5.24
N HIS A 8 -24.07 -14.31 4.24
CA HIS A 8 -24.83 -15.45 3.71
C HIS A 8 -24.14 -16.10 2.51
N GLY A 9 -23.45 -15.31 1.69
CA GLY A 9 -22.77 -15.81 0.51
C GLY A 9 -21.70 -14.85 0.01
N LYS A 10 -20.79 -15.42 -0.79
CA LYS A 10 -19.78 -14.68 -1.56
C LYS A 10 -19.69 -15.34 -2.92
N ARG A 11 -19.65 -14.53 -3.99
CA ARG A 11 -19.44 -15.02 -5.35
C ARG A 11 -18.55 -14.07 -6.15
N GLY A 12 -17.61 -14.62 -6.90
CA GLY A 12 -16.82 -13.85 -7.86
C GLY A 12 -17.69 -13.44 -9.04
N VAL A 13 -17.64 -12.17 -9.42
CA VAL A 13 -18.39 -11.63 -10.56
C VAL A 13 -17.49 -11.13 -11.67
N HIS A 14 -16.25 -10.80 -11.36
CA HIS A 14 -15.24 -10.43 -12.35
C HIS A 14 -13.84 -10.85 -11.86
N ASP A 15 -13.04 -11.38 -12.79
CA ASP A 15 -11.63 -11.73 -12.56
C ASP A 15 -10.82 -11.30 -13.78
N SER A 16 -9.89 -10.37 -13.57
CA SER A 16 -8.94 -9.92 -14.55
C SER A 16 -7.51 -10.13 -14.05
N ARG A 17 -6.52 -9.74 -14.84
CA ARG A 17 -5.10 -9.86 -14.45
C ARG A 17 -4.79 -9.22 -13.09
N PHE A 18 -5.42 -8.08 -12.77
CA PHE A 18 -5.13 -7.28 -11.58
C PHE A 18 -6.31 -7.09 -10.65
N LEU A 19 -7.53 -7.15 -11.16
CA LEU A 19 -8.73 -6.82 -10.40
C LEU A 19 -9.64 -8.04 -10.30
N ARG A 20 -10.06 -8.34 -9.08
CA ARG A 20 -11.08 -9.32 -8.77
C ARG A 20 -12.23 -8.63 -8.05
N VAL A 21 -13.43 -8.84 -8.54
CA VAL A 21 -14.64 -8.34 -7.90
C VAL A 21 -15.44 -9.50 -7.38
N GLU A 22 -15.85 -9.44 -6.13
CA GLU A 22 -16.80 -10.37 -5.53
C GLU A 22 -18.04 -9.64 -5.02
N GLU A 23 -19.17 -10.29 -5.12
CA GLU A 23 -20.39 -9.89 -4.41
C GLU A 23 -20.46 -10.60 -3.05
N VAL A 24 -20.96 -9.87 -2.07
CA VAL A 24 -21.13 -10.36 -0.69
C VAL A 24 -22.57 -10.08 -0.25
N ASP A 25 -23.33 -11.14 0.02
CA ASP A 25 -24.68 -11.06 0.55
C ASP A 25 -24.65 -10.92 2.06
N LEU A 26 -25.15 -9.80 2.57
CA LEU A 26 -25.14 -9.43 3.99
C LEU A 26 -26.54 -9.32 4.56
N GLU A 27 -26.69 -9.73 5.83
CA GLU A 27 -27.87 -9.46 6.63
C GLU A 27 -27.44 -8.69 7.89
N PHE A 28 -27.97 -7.50 8.04
CA PHE A 28 -27.69 -6.61 9.17
C PHE A 28 -28.51 -6.99 10.42
N SER A 29 -28.13 -6.48 11.58
CA SER A 29 -28.78 -6.79 12.87
C SER A 29 -30.26 -6.39 12.94
N ASN A 30 -30.71 -5.50 12.07
CA ASN A 30 -32.12 -5.10 11.91
C ASN A 30 -32.91 -5.98 10.93
N GLY A 31 -32.30 -7.04 10.37
CA GLY A 31 -32.91 -7.94 9.40
C GLY A 31 -32.82 -7.48 7.95
N GLU A 32 -32.31 -6.27 7.69
CA GLU A 32 -32.12 -5.77 6.33
C GLU A 32 -31.06 -6.58 5.58
N ARG A 33 -31.34 -6.93 4.33
CA ARG A 33 -30.44 -7.64 3.44
C ARG A 33 -29.95 -6.74 2.32
N ARG A 34 -28.64 -6.84 2.02
CA ARG A 34 -27.98 -6.10 0.93
C ARG A 34 -26.90 -6.96 0.32
N THR A 35 -26.72 -6.81 -0.99
CA THR A 35 -25.59 -7.34 -1.73
C THR A 35 -24.61 -6.18 -2.00
N TYR A 36 -23.36 -6.36 -1.62
CA TYR A 36 -22.27 -5.41 -1.86
C TYR A 36 -21.28 -6.00 -2.82
N GLU A 37 -20.72 -5.17 -3.67
CA GLU A 37 -19.55 -5.50 -4.47
C GLU A 37 -18.29 -4.99 -3.79
N ARG A 38 -17.22 -5.76 -3.85
CA ARG A 38 -15.91 -5.31 -3.39
C ARG A 38 -14.76 -5.83 -4.23
N LEU A 39 -13.71 -5.04 -4.30
CA LEU A 39 -12.43 -5.45 -4.87
C LEU A 39 -11.66 -6.32 -3.86
N THR A 40 -11.18 -7.46 -4.32
CA THR A 40 -10.32 -8.36 -3.54
C THR A 40 -8.92 -8.35 -4.13
N GLY A 41 -7.91 -8.28 -3.26
CA GLY A 41 -6.51 -8.41 -3.63
C GLY A 41 -5.98 -9.83 -3.41
N SER A 42 -4.66 -10.00 -3.55
CA SER A 42 -3.95 -11.27 -3.29
C SER A 42 -4.05 -11.73 -1.81
N GLY A 43 -4.48 -10.86 -0.92
CA GLY A 43 -4.52 -11.11 0.53
C GLY A 43 -3.18 -10.91 1.24
N LEU A 44 -2.09 -10.67 0.52
CA LEU A 44 -0.76 -10.47 1.11
C LEU A 44 -0.56 -9.05 1.66
N GLY A 45 -1.30 -8.07 1.13
CA GLY A 45 -1.15 -6.67 1.49
C GLY A 45 -0.04 -5.95 0.72
N ALA A 46 0.23 -4.73 1.15
CA ALA A 46 1.27 -3.88 0.60
C ALA A 46 2.05 -3.21 1.72
N VAL A 47 3.19 -2.62 1.38
CA VAL A 47 3.96 -1.73 2.24
C VAL A 47 3.92 -0.31 1.70
N ILE A 48 3.87 0.66 2.60
CA ILE A 48 4.11 2.08 2.34
C ILE A 48 5.28 2.47 3.23
N ILE A 49 6.35 2.98 2.64
CA ILE A 49 7.60 3.20 3.35
C ILE A 49 7.78 4.68 3.62
N VAL A 50 8.18 5.03 4.84
CA VAL A 50 8.60 6.37 5.24
C VAL A 50 10.12 6.37 5.37
N PRO A 51 10.88 6.62 4.29
CA PRO A 51 12.32 6.54 4.30
C PRO A 51 12.92 7.87 4.75
N MET A 52 13.44 7.88 5.97
CA MET A 52 14.09 9.04 6.56
C MET A 52 15.57 9.07 6.21
N ARG A 53 15.98 10.04 5.38
CA ARG A 53 17.38 10.28 5.05
C ARG A 53 18.14 10.86 6.24
N ASP A 54 17.48 11.73 7.00
CA ASP A 54 17.91 12.36 8.24
C ASP A 54 16.67 12.70 9.10
N ASP A 55 16.83 13.41 10.21
CA ASP A 55 15.75 13.69 11.16
C ASP A 55 14.61 14.58 10.59
N ASP A 56 14.87 15.31 9.51
CA ASP A 56 13.89 16.25 8.89
C ASP A 56 13.61 15.94 7.42
N THR A 57 14.28 14.96 6.79
CA THR A 57 14.16 14.73 5.35
C THR A 57 13.62 13.33 5.06
N VAL A 58 12.44 13.27 4.45
CA VAL A 58 11.85 12.04 3.90
C VAL A 58 12.14 11.96 2.40
N LEU A 59 12.32 10.75 1.88
CA LEU A 59 12.48 10.52 0.44
C LEU A 59 11.13 10.11 -0.16
N LEU A 60 10.62 10.92 -1.06
CA LEU A 60 9.42 10.65 -1.85
C LEU A 60 9.81 10.16 -3.24
N VAL A 61 8.87 9.55 -3.94
CA VAL A 61 9.03 9.13 -5.33
C VAL A 61 7.94 9.75 -6.20
N ARG A 62 8.27 10.07 -7.45
CA ARG A 62 7.31 10.51 -8.45
C ARG A 62 6.99 9.36 -9.39
N GLU A 63 5.74 8.93 -9.39
CA GLU A 63 5.25 7.76 -10.13
C GLU A 63 4.00 8.12 -10.92
N TYR A 64 3.84 7.52 -12.11
CA TYR A 64 2.63 7.71 -12.90
C TYR A 64 1.47 6.89 -12.36
N GLY A 65 0.45 7.58 -11.88
CA GLY A 65 -0.79 6.98 -11.40
C GLY A 65 -1.81 6.80 -12.51
N VAL A 66 -1.92 5.60 -13.10
CA VAL A 66 -2.86 5.31 -14.18
C VAL A 66 -4.33 5.60 -13.80
N GLY A 67 -4.68 5.50 -12.53
CA GLY A 67 -6.03 5.80 -12.05
C GLY A 67 -6.37 7.30 -12.04
N LEU A 68 -5.35 8.17 -12.06
CA LEU A 68 -5.48 9.63 -12.05
C LEU A 68 -4.97 10.28 -13.35
N ASP A 69 -4.37 9.47 -14.23
CA ASP A 69 -3.80 9.88 -15.53
C ASP A 69 -2.76 11.01 -15.39
N ARG A 70 -1.92 10.92 -14.35
CA ARG A 70 -0.86 11.91 -14.07
C ARG A 70 0.22 11.35 -13.16
N TYR A 71 1.36 12.04 -13.13
CA TYR A 71 2.41 11.78 -12.13
C TYR A 71 2.01 12.31 -10.77
N GLU A 72 2.16 11.45 -9.76
CA GLU A 72 1.90 11.76 -8.36
C GLU A 72 3.20 11.69 -7.56
N LEU A 73 3.35 12.59 -6.58
CA LEU A 73 4.43 12.54 -5.61
C LEU A 73 3.91 11.84 -4.35
N GLY A 74 4.58 10.78 -3.93
CA GLY A 74 4.14 9.98 -2.81
C GLY A 74 5.26 9.22 -2.11
N LEU A 75 4.91 8.49 -1.07
CA LEU A 75 5.81 7.57 -0.40
C LEU A 75 6.09 6.34 -1.29
N PRO A 76 7.31 5.80 -1.29
CA PRO A 76 7.61 4.50 -1.90
C PRO A 76 6.67 3.43 -1.35
N LYS A 77 6.23 2.53 -2.22
CA LYS A 77 5.23 1.52 -1.87
C LYS A 77 5.27 0.34 -2.82
N GLY A 78 4.91 -0.81 -2.34
CA GLY A 78 4.77 -1.97 -3.22
C GLY A 78 4.05 -3.13 -2.56
N ARG A 79 3.87 -4.22 -3.30
CA ARG A 79 3.18 -5.41 -2.82
C ARG A 79 4.13 -6.31 -2.06
N LEU A 80 3.60 -6.96 -1.03
CA LEU A 80 4.31 -8.05 -0.36
C LEU A 80 4.32 -9.31 -1.22
N ASP A 81 5.45 -9.99 -1.28
CA ASP A 81 5.58 -11.33 -1.82
C ASP A 81 5.21 -12.39 -0.78
N ARG A 82 4.94 -13.63 -1.25
CA ARG A 82 4.38 -14.69 -0.38
C ARG A 82 5.28 -15.08 0.79
N ASP A 83 6.57 -15.01 0.60
CA ASP A 83 7.56 -15.52 1.55
C ASP A 83 8.33 -14.40 2.26
N GLU A 84 7.82 -13.16 2.17
CA GLU A 84 8.41 -11.99 2.80
C GLU A 84 7.72 -11.62 4.11
N THR A 85 8.52 -11.19 5.09
CA THR A 85 8.00 -10.38 6.19
C THR A 85 7.71 -8.96 5.70
N VAL A 86 6.93 -8.20 6.46
CA VAL A 86 6.64 -6.78 6.15
C VAL A 86 7.91 -5.96 6.00
N GLU A 87 8.88 -6.19 6.90
CA GLU A 87 10.17 -5.48 6.88
C GLU A 87 11.03 -5.88 5.68
N GLN A 88 11.01 -7.16 5.30
CA GLN A 88 11.74 -7.63 4.10
C GLN A 88 11.17 -7.01 2.84
N GLY A 89 9.85 -7.03 2.68
CA GLY A 89 9.17 -6.39 1.55
C GLY A 89 9.42 -4.87 1.51
N ALA A 90 9.33 -4.19 2.66
CA ALA A 90 9.64 -2.77 2.73
C ALA A 90 11.08 -2.45 2.33
N ASN A 91 12.05 -3.27 2.75
CA ASN A 91 13.45 -3.06 2.40
C ASN A 91 13.75 -3.37 0.93
N ARG A 92 13.06 -4.36 0.34
CA ARG A 92 13.15 -4.68 -1.09
C ARG A 92 12.61 -3.52 -1.93
N GLU A 93 11.38 -3.09 -1.70
CA GLU A 93 10.75 -1.98 -2.42
C GLU A 93 11.56 -0.68 -2.30
N LEU A 94 12.09 -0.39 -1.10
CA LEU A 94 12.94 0.78 -0.89
C LEU A 94 14.21 0.74 -1.76
N LYS A 95 14.82 -0.43 -1.93
CA LYS A 95 15.99 -0.61 -2.80
C LYS A 95 15.65 -0.51 -4.29
N GLU A 96 14.49 -1.02 -4.68
CA GLU A 96 14.00 -0.99 -6.06
C GLU A 96 13.62 0.44 -6.48
N GLU A 97 12.78 1.11 -5.71
CA GLU A 97 12.23 2.41 -6.08
C GLU A 97 13.17 3.59 -5.75
N VAL A 98 13.84 3.56 -4.59
CA VAL A 98 14.62 4.69 -4.10
C VAL A 98 16.13 4.49 -4.28
N GLY A 99 16.59 3.23 -4.31
CA GLY A 99 18.01 2.90 -4.40
C GLY A 99 18.75 2.93 -3.07
N PHE A 100 18.02 2.75 -1.97
CA PHE A 100 18.55 2.64 -0.62
C PHE A 100 17.97 1.42 0.10
N GLY A 101 18.78 0.77 0.94
CA GLY A 101 18.30 -0.11 1.98
C GLY A 101 18.23 0.64 3.31
N ALA A 102 17.58 0.05 4.31
CA ALA A 102 17.51 0.60 5.67
C ALA A 102 18.03 -0.42 6.71
N ARG A 103 18.75 0.05 7.71
CA ARG A 103 19.24 -0.79 8.83
C ARG A 103 18.18 -0.96 9.91
N HIS A 104 17.32 0.05 10.07
CA HIS A 104 16.21 0.03 11.02
C HIS A 104 14.88 0.18 10.29
N LEU A 105 14.03 -0.82 10.44
CA LEU A 105 12.67 -0.87 9.91
C LEU A 105 11.70 -1.07 11.07
N LYS A 106 10.66 -0.24 11.12
CA LYS A 106 9.65 -0.30 12.18
C LYS A 106 8.25 -0.16 11.58
N ILE A 107 7.41 -1.15 11.77
CA ILE A 107 5.99 -1.04 11.42
C ILE A 107 5.35 -0.01 12.35
N LEU A 108 4.81 1.07 11.77
CA LEU A 108 4.11 2.12 12.49
C LEU A 108 2.63 1.78 12.69
N THR A 109 1.98 1.33 11.63
CA THR A 109 0.57 0.99 11.62
C THR A 109 0.19 0.17 10.39
N THR A 110 -1.03 -0.35 10.39
CA THR A 110 -1.64 -1.00 9.23
C THR A 110 -2.93 -0.27 8.89
N LEU A 111 -3.10 0.10 7.63
CA LEU A 111 -4.22 0.86 7.12
C LEU A 111 -5.04 0.03 6.14
N SER A 112 -6.36 0.23 6.15
CA SER A 112 -7.23 -0.16 5.04
C SER A 112 -7.35 1.03 4.09
N LEU A 113 -7.06 0.84 2.79
CA LEU A 113 -7.02 1.97 1.85
C LEU A 113 -8.42 2.45 1.44
N SER A 114 -9.37 1.55 1.28
CA SER A 114 -10.75 1.89 0.88
C SER A 114 -11.74 0.87 1.45
N PRO A 115 -11.98 0.87 2.77
CA PRO A 115 -12.72 -0.21 3.45
C PRO A 115 -14.18 -0.33 3.00
N ALA A 116 -14.74 0.68 2.34
CA ALA A 116 -16.09 0.63 1.81
C ALA A 116 -16.26 -0.39 0.67
N TYR A 117 -15.19 -0.64 -0.10
CA TYR A 117 -15.25 -1.51 -1.29
C TYR A 117 -13.95 -2.24 -1.63
N MET A 118 -12.95 -2.21 -0.76
CA MET A 118 -11.68 -2.94 -0.97
C MET A 118 -11.27 -3.71 0.27
N THR A 119 -10.68 -4.90 0.03
CA THR A 119 -10.05 -5.68 1.12
C THR A 119 -8.56 -5.37 1.29
N HIS A 120 -8.04 -4.38 0.53
CA HIS A 120 -6.62 -4.08 0.49
C HIS A 120 -6.12 -3.40 1.77
N MET A 121 -5.07 -3.97 2.34
CA MET A 121 -4.39 -3.48 3.53
C MET A 121 -2.98 -3.05 3.17
N ALA A 122 -2.48 -2.00 3.81
CA ALA A 122 -1.10 -1.53 3.65
C ALA A 122 -0.44 -1.33 5.02
N HIS A 123 0.79 -1.82 5.16
CA HIS A 123 1.61 -1.63 6.34
C HIS A 123 2.49 -0.40 6.15
N VAL A 124 2.37 0.58 7.02
CA VAL A 124 3.23 1.78 7.02
C VAL A 124 4.50 1.45 7.81
N VAL A 125 5.65 1.55 7.14
CA VAL A 125 6.95 1.17 7.69
C VAL A 125 7.89 2.36 7.69
N LEU A 126 8.37 2.75 8.88
CA LEU A 126 9.44 3.72 9.04
C LEU A 126 10.77 3.05 8.71
N ALA A 127 11.56 3.66 7.82
CA ALA A 127 12.88 3.20 7.43
C ALA A 127 13.92 4.26 7.80
N GLN A 128 14.91 3.88 8.60
CA GLN A 128 15.96 4.76 9.11
C GLN A 128 17.36 4.15 8.90
N GLU A 129 18.38 4.96 9.04
CA GLU A 129 19.78 4.58 8.78
C GLU A 129 19.95 4.01 7.37
N LEU A 130 19.52 4.82 6.38
CA LEU A 130 19.58 4.45 4.99
C LEU A 130 21.01 4.27 4.51
N TYR A 131 21.24 3.24 3.70
CA TYR A 131 22.51 2.98 3.04
C TYR A 131 22.28 2.73 1.55
N PRO A 132 23.23 3.16 0.67
CA PRO A 132 23.07 2.99 -0.78
C PRO A 132 23.07 1.51 -1.16
N GLU A 133 21.97 1.07 -1.76
CA GLU A 133 21.83 -0.25 -2.38
C GLU A 133 20.63 -0.22 -3.32
N ARG A 134 20.86 -0.50 -4.61
CA ARG A 134 19.79 -0.52 -5.61
C ARG A 134 19.56 -1.94 -6.13
N LEU A 135 18.30 -2.32 -6.19
CA LEU A 135 17.85 -3.53 -6.87
C LEU A 135 17.14 -3.14 -8.19
N PRO A 136 17.09 -4.07 -9.16
CA PRO A 136 16.24 -3.90 -10.32
C PRO A 136 14.77 -3.91 -9.89
N GLY A 137 14.00 -2.87 -10.24
CA GLY A 137 12.56 -2.81 -10.04
C GLY A 137 11.81 -3.32 -11.27
N ASP A 138 10.49 -3.40 -11.17
CA ASP A 138 9.57 -3.75 -12.26
C ASP A 138 8.90 -2.52 -12.90
N GLU A 139 9.27 -1.32 -12.49
CA GLU A 139 8.79 -0.08 -13.03
C GLU A 139 9.26 0.12 -14.49
N PRO A 140 8.38 0.63 -15.40
CA PRO A 140 8.71 0.82 -16.82
C PRO A 140 9.79 1.89 -17.04
N GLU A 141 9.98 2.79 -16.10
CA GLU A 141 10.99 3.84 -16.08
C GLU A 141 11.55 4.06 -14.66
N PRO A 142 12.79 4.56 -14.53
CA PRO A 142 13.33 4.88 -13.21
C PRO A 142 12.50 5.96 -12.52
N LEU A 143 12.11 5.71 -11.26
CA LEU A 143 11.38 6.69 -10.47
C LEU A 143 12.28 7.87 -10.07
N GLU A 144 11.73 9.09 -10.15
CA GLU A 144 12.38 10.28 -9.62
C GLU A 144 12.28 10.30 -8.10
N VAL A 145 13.42 10.28 -7.40
CA VAL A 145 13.48 10.41 -5.94
C VAL A 145 13.55 11.88 -5.56
N VAL A 146 12.56 12.32 -4.78
CA VAL A 146 12.41 13.72 -4.36
C VAL A 146 12.58 13.82 -2.85
N PRO A 147 13.71 14.37 -2.35
CA PRO A 147 13.86 14.66 -0.92
C PRO A 147 12.90 15.79 -0.52
N TRP A 148 12.16 15.58 0.58
CA TRP A 148 11.21 16.56 1.11
C TRP A 148 11.41 16.78 2.60
N LYS A 149 11.37 18.04 3.04
CA LYS A 149 11.52 18.35 4.45
C LYS A 149 10.21 18.16 5.21
N LEU A 150 10.24 17.50 6.35
CA LEU A 150 9.06 17.36 7.21
C LEU A 150 8.56 18.72 7.70
N SER A 151 9.47 19.66 7.96
CA SER A 151 9.15 21.04 8.31
C SER A 151 8.37 21.80 7.21
N GLU A 152 8.42 21.31 5.96
CA GLU A 152 7.76 21.91 4.79
C GLU A 152 6.57 21.07 4.27
N LEU A 153 6.08 20.07 5.01
CA LEU A 153 4.95 19.22 4.58
C LEU A 153 3.68 20.00 4.22
N HIS A 154 3.49 21.19 4.80
CA HIS A 154 2.35 22.06 4.51
C HIS A 154 2.37 22.64 3.08
N THR A 155 3.46 22.46 2.33
CA THR A 155 3.62 22.92 0.93
C THR A 155 3.48 21.77 -0.09
N LEU A 156 3.29 20.53 0.39
CA LEU A 156 3.13 19.34 -0.44
C LEU A 156 1.66 19.22 -1.04
#